data_5f09f4ecc6cce62a05b50b79fc168aef
#
_entry.id   5f09f4ecc6cce62a05b50b79fc168aef
#
_cell.length_a   1.000
_cell.length_b   1.000
_cell.length_c   1.000
_cell.angle_alpha   90.00
_cell.angle_beta   90.00
_cell.angle_gamma   90.00
#
_symmetry.space_group_name_H-M   'P 1'
#
loop_
_entity.id
_entity.type
_entity.pdbx_description
1 polymer ?
#
loop_
_entity_poly.entity_id
_entity_poly.type
_entity_poly.pdbx_seq_one_letter_code
_entity_poly.pdbx_strand_id
1 'polypeptide(L)'
;MAVTGLLLIAFLLMHAFGNSKMFLGEDSFNHYAEWLKGQTEDGGILYPLLPAGWFIWIFRVVLLAAVVLHIYSAVTLWNRALAANPSTYAAKRDLARTYSARTMRWGGIILAGLLIFHLAQFTVHAALTGGEYGADYASSPYKMVIGEFSQWWMVLLYAVWMVAVCMHIRHGFWSAFATLGANTSAKARAILNGCAWAVALILYIGFMIM
;
A
#
# COMPACT_ATOMS: atom_id res chain seq x y z
N MET A 1 1.76 15.38 2.08
CA MET A 1 1.21 14.35 1.16
C MET A 1 2.24 13.77 0.18
N ALA A 2 3.02 14.57 -0.58
CA ALA A 2 3.95 14.03 -1.60
C ALA A 2 4.97 13.05 -0.99
N VAL A 3 5.74 13.49 0.01
CA VAL A 3 6.78 12.67 0.65
C VAL A 3 6.19 11.40 1.30
N THR A 4 5.12 11.54 2.08
CA THR A 4 4.46 10.37 2.72
C THR A 4 3.88 9.42 1.68
N GLY A 5 3.30 9.93 0.59
CA GLY A 5 2.79 9.10 -0.51
C GLY A 5 3.88 8.33 -1.23
N LEU A 6 5.02 8.97 -1.54
CA LEU A 6 6.16 8.29 -2.17
C LEU A 6 6.78 7.22 -1.26
N LEU A 7 6.87 7.49 0.05
CA LEU A 7 7.34 6.51 1.04
C LEU A 7 6.41 5.28 1.07
N LEU A 8 5.09 5.49 1.07
CA LEU A 8 4.12 4.40 1.04
C LEU A 8 4.17 3.61 -0.28
N ILE A 9 4.39 4.27 -1.42
CA ILE A 9 4.60 3.58 -2.71
C ILE A 9 5.87 2.74 -2.68
N ALA A 10 6.98 3.28 -2.16
CA ALA A 10 8.22 2.54 -2.00
C ALA A 10 8.02 1.30 -1.10
N PHE A 11 7.28 1.46 0.01
CA PHE A 11 6.91 0.34 0.85
C PHE A 11 6.11 -0.73 0.09
N LEU A 12 5.11 -0.35 -0.71
CA LEU A 12 4.30 -1.31 -1.47
C LEU A 12 5.13 -2.11 -2.48
N LEU A 13 6.12 -1.48 -3.11
CA LEU A 13 7.05 -2.19 -4.00
C LEU A 13 7.91 -3.20 -3.23
N MET A 14 8.43 -2.81 -2.06
CA MET A 14 9.16 -3.72 -1.18
C MET A 14 8.27 -4.84 -0.63
N HIS A 15 7.01 -4.53 -0.32
CA HIS A 15 6.02 -5.50 0.15
C HIS A 15 5.67 -6.52 -0.93
N ALA A 16 5.47 -6.09 -2.17
CA ALA A 16 5.28 -7.00 -3.30
C ALA A 16 6.52 -7.88 -3.53
N PHE A 17 7.72 -7.32 -3.44
CA PHE A 17 8.96 -8.10 -3.52
C PHE A 17 9.04 -9.14 -2.39
N GLY A 18 8.75 -8.75 -1.13
CA GLY A 18 8.73 -9.69 -0.01
C GLY A 18 7.73 -10.83 -0.22
N ASN A 19 6.52 -10.49 -0.65
CA ASN A 19 5.49 -11.49 -0.91
C ASN A 19 5.84 -12.42 -2.09
N SER A 20 6.61 -11.97 -3.08
CA SER A 20 7.05 -12.84 -4.17
C SER A 20 7.92 -14.03 -3.72
N LYS A 21 8.45 -14.00 -2.48
CA LYS A 21 9.15 -15.13 -1.89
C LYS A 21 8.28 -16.38 -1.73
N MET A 22 6.95 -16.23 -1.71
CA MET A 22 6.06 -17.38 -1.63
C MET A 22 6.16 -18.31 -2.86
N PHE A 23 6.60 -17.82 -4.03
CA PHE A 23 6.88 -18.67 -5.19
C PHE A 23 8.09 -19.59 -5.01
N LEU A 24 8.93 -19.33 -4.00
CA LEU A 24 10.07 -20.16 -3.63
C LEU A 24 9.72 -21.20 -2.56
N GLY A 25 8.45 -21.27 -2.15
CA GLY A 25 7.93 -22.22 -1.17
C GLY A 25 7.90 -21.73 0.27
N GLU A 26 7.32 -22.57 1.14
CA GLU A 26 7.05 -22.26 2.55
C GLU A 26 8.33 -21.87 3.33
N ASP A 27 9.39 -22.65 3.19
CA ASP A 27 10.64 -22.43 3.93
C ASP A 27 11.25 -21.05 3.59
N SER A 28 11.29 -20.69 2.30
CA SER A 28 11.83 -19.40 1.84
C SER A 28 11.01 -18.23 2.34
N PHE A 29 9.68 -18.34 2.31
CA PHE A 29 8.79 -17.27 2.73
C PHE A 29 8.83 -17.06 4.25
N ASN A 30 8.76 -18.15 5.02
CA ASN A 30 8.82 -18.11 6.48
C ASN A 30 10.19 -17.61 6.97
N HIS A 31 11.28 -18.12 6.38
CA HIS A 31 12.63 -17.66 6.70
C HIS A 31 12.81 -16.15 6.44
N TYR A 32 12.28 -15.64 5.32
CA TYR A 32 12.31 -14.19 5.03
C TYR A 32 11.52 -13.40 6.08
N ALA A 33 10.37 -13.89 6.53
CA ALA A 33 9.57 -13.25 7.57
C ALA A 33 10.29 -13.25 8.93
N GLU A 34 10.98 -14.34 9.28
CA GLU A 34 11.80 -14.47 10.49
C GLU A 34 13.02 -13.54 10.43
N TRP A 35 13.69 -13.47 9.29
CA TRP A 35 14.82 -12.59 9.06
C TRP A 35 14.43 -11.10 9.22
N LEU A 36 13.28 -10.70 8.70
CA LEU A 36 12.75 -9.34 8.92
C LEU A 36 12.48 -9.04 10.39
N LYS A 37 12.05 -10.06 11.15
CA LYS A 37 11.76 -9.95 12.59
C LYS A 37 13.00 -10.05 13.47
N GLY A 38 14.18 -10.36 12.88
CA GLY A 38 15.41 -10.60 13.62
C GLY A 38 15.40 -11.88 14.45
N GLN A 39 14.68 -12.90 13.97
CA GLN A 39 14.51 -14.20 14.63
C GLN A 39 15.43 -15.28 14.04
N THR A 40 16.22 -14.94 13.04
CA THR A 40 17.23 -15.83 12.44
C THR A 40 18.57 -15.76 13.20
N GLU A 41 19.40 -16.79 13.05
CA GLU A 41 20.70 -16.91 13.75
C GLU A 41 21.64 -15.72 13.44
N ASP A 42 21.56 -15.14 12.25
CA ASP A 42 22.31 -13.96 11.83
C ASP A 42 21.79 -12.64 12.42
N GLY A 43 20.70 -12.66 13.23
CA GLY A 43 20.12 -11.49 13.89
C GLY A 43 19.27 -10.60 13.00
N GLY A 44 19.09 -10.97 11.71
CA GLY A 44 18.19 -10.31 10.75
C GLY A 44 18.75 -9.03 10.15
N ILE A 45 17.84 -8.28 9.52
CA ILE A 45 18.19 -7.08 8.77
C ILE A 45 18.83 -5.99 9.67
N LEU A 46 19.94 -5.41 9.20
CA LEU A 46 20.75 -4.39 9.88
C LEU A 46 21.45 -4.85 11.18
N TYR A 47 21.45 -6.14 11.52
CA TYR A 47 22.31 -6.64 12.58
C TYR A 47 23.79 -6.66 12.09
N PRO A 48 24.79 -6.27 12.89
CA PRO A 48 24.74 -5.82 14.29
C PRO A 48 24.62 -4.29 14.46
N LEU A 49 24.38 -3.52 13.40
CA LEU A 49 24.20 -2.06 13.49
C LEU A 49 23.00 -1.69 14.37
N LEU A 50 21.95 -2.51 14.32
CA LEU A 50 20.80 -2.46 15.22
C LEU A 50 20.68 -3.80 15.96
N PRO A 51 20.18 -3.81 17.21
CA PRO A 51 19.85 -5.04 17.89
C PRO A 51 18.82 -5.86 17.07
N ALA A 52 18.87 -7.19 17.20
CA ALA A 52 17.94 -8.10 16.52
C ALA A 52 16.48 -7.69 16.75
N GLY A 53 15.70 -7.64 15.67
CA GLY A 53 14.29 -7.26 15.71
C GLY A 53 14.00 -5.76 15.80
N TRP A 54 14.97 -4.88 16.05
CA TRP A 54 14.71 -3.44 16.14
C TRP A 54 14.31 -2.83 14.79
N PHE A 55 14.88 -3.32 13.70
CA PHE A 55 14.54 -2.83 12.36
C PHE A 55 13.04 -2.86 12.10
N ILE A 56 12.38 -4.00 12.35
CA ILE A 56 10.96 -4.14 12.04
C ILE A 56 10.09 -3.22 12.89
N TRP A 57 10.48 -2.95 14.15
CA TRP A 57 9.74 -2.03 15.01
C TRP A 57 9.89 -0.58 14.56
N ILE A 58 11.11 -0.13 14.25
CA ILE A 58 11.36 1.21 13.70
C ILE A 58 10.56 1.37 12.40
N PHE A 59 10.62 0.36 11.53
CA PHE A 59 9.93 0.39 10.25
C PHE A 59 8.40 0.48 10.41
N ARG A 60 7.81 -0.27 11.34
CA ARG A 60 6.38 -0.19 11.68
C ARG A 60 5.99 1.20 12.17
N VAL A 61 6.78 1.80 13.06
CA VAL A 61 6.52 3.16 13.57
C VAL A 61 6.59 4.18 12.45
N VAL A 62 7.59 4.11 11.59
CA VAL A 62 7.75 5.00 10.42
C VAL A 62 6.58 4.86 9.47
N LEU A 63 6.15 3.64 9.15
CA LEU A 63 5.00 3.41 8.27
C LEU A 63 3.70 3.91 8.89
N LEU A 64 3.47 3.64 10.17
CA LEU A 64 2.29 4.14 10.87
C LEU A 64 2.24 5.67 10.85
N ALA A 65 3.36 6.32 11.17
CA ALA A 65 3.48 7.78 11.10
C ALA A 65 3.22 8.29 9.68
N ALA A 66 3.76 7.62 8.66
CA ALA A 66 3.54 7.99 7.25
C ALA A 66 2.06 7.91 6.87
N VAL A 67 1.35 6.84 7.25
CA VAL A 67 -0.10 6.68 7.00
C VAL A 67 -0.89 7.78 7.71
N VAL A 68 -0.65 8.00 9.00
CA VAL A 68 -1.35 9.02 9.79
C VAL A 68 -1.13 10.42 9.20
N LEU A 69 0.12 10.77 8.89
CA LEU A 69 0.46 12.07 8.29
C LEU A 69 -0.10 12.21 6.87
N HIS A 70 -0.18 11.12 6.11
CA HIS A 70 -0.78 11.11 4.78
C HIS A 70 -2.28 11.42 4.86
N ILE A 71 -3.01 10.71 5.72
CA ILE A 71 -4.45 10.91 5.95
C ILE A 71 -4.71 12.32 6.49
N TYR A 72 -3.96 12.75 7.52
CA TYR A 72 -4.08 14.10 8.07
C TYR A 72 -3.91 15.19 7.02
N SER A 73 -2.86 15.07 6.18
CA SER A 73 -2.61 16.01 5.09
C SER A 73 -3.75 15.99 4.06
N ALA A 74 -4.31 14.82 3.75
CA ALA A 74 -5.41 14.68 2.80
C ALA A 74 -6.69 15.37 3.31
N VAL A 75 -7.04 15.15 4.57
CA VAL A 75 -8.20 15.78 5.24
C VAL A 75 -8.03 17.28 5.33
N THR A 76 -6.83 17.74 5.73
CA THR A 76 -6.52 19.18 5.81
C THR A 76 -6.66 19.87 4.44
N LEU A 77 -6.12 19.27 3.38
CA LEU A 77 -6.24 19.82 2.03
C LEU A 77 -7.69 19.79 1.53
N TRP A 78 -8.44 18.76 1.89
CA TRP A 78 -9.87 18.70 1.55
C TRP A 78 -10.64 19.84 2.21
N ASN A 79 -10.46 20.05 3.52
CA ASN A 79 -11.14 21.13 4.26
C ASN A 79 -10.76 22.51 3.73
N ARG A 80 -9.50 22.74 3.41
CA ARG A 80 -9.03 23.98 2.76
C ARG A 80 -9.69 24.20 1.39
N ALA A 81 -9.82 23.16 0.58
CA ALA A 81 -10.46 23.24 -0.73
C ALA A 81 -11.96 23.54 -0.61
N LEU A 82 -12.65 23.04 0.41
CA LEU A 82 -14.05 23.37 0.69
C LEU A 82 -14.19 24.84 1.13
N ALA A 83 -13.33 25.29 2.02
CA ALA A 83 -13.34 26.68 2.51
C ALA A 83 -13.03 27.71 1.42
N ALA A 84 -12.17 27.37 0.45
CA ALA A 84 -11.81 28.23 -0.66
C ALA A 84 -12.91 28.39 -1.73
N ASN A 85 -13.91 27.51 -1.76
CA ASN A 85 -15.02 27.52 -2.74
C ASN A 85 -16.38 27.50 -2.03
N PRO A 86 -16.77 28.59 -1.33
CA PRO A 86 -18.03 28.64 -0.58
C PRO A 86 -19.26 28.76 -1.50
N SER A 87 -19.11 29.16 -2.75
CA SER A 87 -20.21 29.30 -3.71
C SER A 87 -20.26 28.15 -4.72
N THR A 88 -21.48 27.66 -4.99
CA THR A 88 -21.73 26.67 -6.04
C THR A 88 -21.73 27.38 -7.40
N TYR A 89 -20.80 27.05 -8.30
CA TYR A 89 -20.84 27.54 -9.67
C TYR A 89 -22.11 27.07 -10.39
N ALA A 90 -22.84 27.96 -11.04
CA ALA A 90 -24.04 27.63 -11.81
C ALA A 90 -23.74 26.74 -13.04
N ALA A 91 -22.52 26.77 -13.56
CA ALA A 91 -22.06 25.89 -14.63
C ALA A 91 -20.71 25.24 -14.25
N LYS A 92 -20.75 23.98 -13.86
CA LYS A 92 -19.51 23.18 -13.65
C LYS A 92 -19.06 22.58 -14.97
N ARG A 93 -18.01 23.14 -15.55
CA ARG A 93 -17.29 22.50 -16.66
C ARG A 93 -16.07 21.76 -16.09
N ASP A 94 -16.18 20.44 -15.96
CA ASP A 94 -15.07 19.56 -15.55
C ASP A 94 -14.10 19.33 -16.72
N LEU A 95 -13.29 20.34 -17.05
CA LEU A 95 -12.47 20.35 -18.27
C LEU A 95 -11.24 19.43 -18.23
N ALA A 96 -10.79 18.96 -17.07
CA ALA A 96 -9.53 18.20 -16.96
C ALA A 96 -9.45 17.19 -15.80
N ARG A 97 -10.56 16.77 -15.22
CA ARG A 97 -10.53 15.77 -14.14
C ARG A 97 -10.49 14.36 -14.69
N THR A 98 -9.42 13.64 -14.41
CA THR A 98 -9.38 12.19 -14.64
C THR A 98 -10.33 11.47 -13.67
N TYR A 99 -10.77 10.27 -14.05
CA TYR A 99 -11.63 9.43 -13.20
C TYR A 99 -10.97 9.17 -11.85
N SER A 100 -9.66 8.86 -11.83
CA SER A 100 -8.91 8.67 -10.59
C SER A 100 -8.88 9.91 -9.69
N ALA A 101 -8.78 11.12 -10.26
CA ALA A 101 -8.85 12.35 -9.46
C ALA A 101 -10.22 12.58 -8.81
N ARG A 102 -11.31 12.16 -9.48
CA ARG A 102 -12.67 12.26 -8.93
C ARG A 102 -12.90 11.30 -7.76
N THR A 103 -12.31 10.11 -7.86
CA THR A 103 -12.51 9.03 -6.89
C THR A 103 -11.51 9.06 -5.73
N MET A 104 -10.49 9.94 -5.76
CA MET A 104 -9.42 9.98 -4.74
C MET A 104 -9.92 10.10 -3.31
N ARG A 105 -10.95 10.89 -3.06
CA ARG A 105 -11.47 11.11 -1.70
C ARG A 105 -12.16 9.87 -1.15
N TRP A 106 -13.15 9.37 -1.88
CA TRP A 106 -13.88 8.16 -1.50
C TRP A 106 -13.01 6.91 -1.55
N GLY A 107 -12.17 6.82 -2.60
CA GLY A 107 -11.17 5.77 -2.71
C GLY A 107 -10.22 5.76 -1.51
N GLY A 108 -9.75 6.93 -1.05
CA GLY A 108 -8.88 7.02 0.13
C GLY A 108 -9.55 6.53 1.42
N ILE A 109 -10.84 6.80 1.62
CA ILE A 109 -11.59 6.29 2.78
C ILE A 109 -11.73 4.76 2.70
N ILE A 110 -12.08 4.23 1.54
CA ILE A 110 -12.17 2.78 1.31
C ILE A 110 -10.82 2.12 1.54
N LEU A 111 -9.74 2.71 1.00
CA LEU A 111 -8.38 2.19 1.21
C LEU A 111 -7.98 2.18 2.67
N ALA A 112 -8.32 3.21 3.46
CA ALA A 112 -8.05 3.25 4.88
C ALA A 112 -8.79 2.14 5.64
N GLY A 113 -10.07 1.91 5.33
CA GLY A 113 -10.85 0.81 5.93
C GLY A 113 -10.28 -0.57 5.60
N LEU A 114 -9.94 -0.80 4.33
CA LEU A 114 -9.34 -2.07 3.89
C LEU A 114 -7.91 -2.26 4.41
N LEU A 115 -7.14 -1.18 4.60
CA LEU A 115 -5.85 -1.25 5.27
C LEU A 115 -5.98 -1.71 6.73
N ILE A 116 -6.98 -1.19 7.47
CA ILE A 116 -7.25 -1.64 8.83
C ILE A 116 -7.61 -3.13 8.84
N PHE A 117 -8.46 -3.57 7.90
CA PHE A 117 -8.80 -4.98 7.76
C PHE A 117 -7.56 -5.84 7.47
N HIS A 118 -6.71 -5.44 6.53
CA HIS A 118 -5.47 -6.12 6.20
C HIS A 118 -4.52 -6.24 7.40
N LEU A 119 -4.36 -5.16 8.18
CA LEU A 119 -3.54 -5.20 9.39
C LEU A 119 -4.14 -6.07 10.49
N ALA A 120 -5.47 -6.05 10.66
CA ALA A 120 -6.16 -6.94 11.58
C ALA A 120 -5.99 -8.41 11.17
N GLN A 121 -5.98 -8.70 9.87
CA GLN A 121 -5.83 -10.04 9.32
C GLN A 121 -4.37 -10.53 9.45
N PHE A 122 -3.40 -9.88 8.83
CA PHE A 122 -2.03 -10.40 8.68
C PHE A 122 -1.01 -9.86 9.70
N THR A 123 -1.38 -8.89 10.54
CA THR A 123 -0.46 -8.33 11.54
C THR A 123 -0.92 -8.61 12.97
N VAL A 124 -2.21 -8.42 13.24
CA VAL A 124 -2.81 -8.62 14.58
C VAL A 124 -3.41 -10.02 14.72
N HIS A 125 -3.71 -10.69 13.62
CA HIS A 125 -4.34 -11.99 13.54
C HIS A 125 -5.75 -12.05 14.17
N ALA A 126 -6.42 -10.89 14.28
CA ALA A 126 -7.76 -10.78 14.86
C ALA A 126 -8.90 -11.00 13.84
N ALA A 127 -8.58 -10.94 12.54
CA ALA A 127 -9.54 -11.09 11.45
C ALA A 127 -9.19 -12.25 10.51
N LEU A 128 -8.51 -13.28 11.03
CA LEU A 128 -8.28 -14.52 10.31
C LEU A 128 -9.59 -15.27 10.14
N THR A 129 -9.85 -15.73 8.92
CA THR A 129 -11.12 -16.41 8.58
C THR A 129 -11.07 -17.91 8.77
N GLY A 130 -9.95 -18.43 9.25
CA GLY A 130 -9.78 -19.83 9.61
C GLY A 130 -9.77 -20.77 8.39
N GLY A 131 -8.81 -20.64 7.53
CA GLY A 131 -8.69 -21.53 6.38
C GLY A 131 -8.43 -23.00 6.77
N GLU A 132 -8.06 -23.78 5.80
CA GLU A 132 -7.87 -25.25 5.86
C GLU A 132 -6.83 -25.75 6.88
N TYR A 133 -6.02 -24.84 7.49
CA TYR A 133 -4.79 -25.20 8.22
C TYR A 133 -4.90 -25.26 9.77
N GLY A 134 -6.05 -25.00 10.37
CA GLY A 134 -6.24 -25.16 11.82
C GLY A 134 -5.38 -24.23 12.71
N ALA A 135 -4.97 -24.72 13.90
CA ALA A 135 -4.27 -23.92 14.93
C ALA A 135 -2.84 -23.46 14.52
N ASP A 136 -2.15 -24.21 13.68
CA ASP A 136 -0.79 -23.88 13.21
C ASP A 136 -0.75 -22.79 12.13
N TYR A 137 -1.89 -22.42 11.68
CA TYR A 137 -2.10 -21.42 10.64
C TYR A 137 -1.48 -20.05 10.96
N ALA A 138 -1.68 -19.55 12.17
CA ALA A 138 -1.17 -18.24 12.57
C ALA A 138 0.36 -18.23 12.84
N SER A 139 0.99 -19.39 13.01
CA SER A 139 2.43 -19.50 13.24
C SER A 139 3.26 -19.44 11.96
N SER A 140 2.67 -19.81 10.80
CA SER A 140 3.33 -19.79 9.49
C SER A 140 2.76 -18.68 8.61
N PRO A 141 3.54 -17.62 8.32
CA PRO A 141 3.13 -16.57 7.37
C PRO A 141 2.72 -17.12 6.00
N TYR A 142 3.38 -18.16 5.51
CA TYR A 142 3.04 -18.82 4.26
C TYR A 142 1.64 -19.44 4.30
N LYS A 143 1.36 -20.24 5.34
CA LYS A 143 0.04 -20.89 5.53
C LYS A 143 -1.07 -19.86 5.73
N MET A 144 -0.79 -18.73 6.41
CA MET A 144 -1.75 -17.65 6.53
C MET A 144 -2.18 -17.12 5.16
N VAL A 145 -1.23 -16.83 4.27
CA VAL A 145 -1.55 -16.33 2.94
C VAL A 145 -2.32 -17.36 2.13
N ILE A 146 -1.84 -18.60 2.07
CA ILE A 146 -2.52 -19.67 1.33
C ILE A 146 -3.93 -19.91 1.88
N GLY A 147 -4.08 -20.02 3.21
CA GLY A 147 -5.37 -20.28 3.84
C GLY A 147 -6.38 -19.16 3.61
N GLU A 148 -5.99 -17.90 3.74
CA GLU A 148 -6.89 -16.76 3.48
C GLU A 148 -7.29 -16.68 2.01
N PHE A 149 -6.35 -16.81 1.09
CA PHE A 149 -6.61 -16.70 -0.35
C PHE A 149 -7.11 -18.00 -1.01
N SER A 150 -7.21 -19.12 -0.29
CA SER A 150 -7.98 -20.30 -0.75
C SER A 150 -9.48 -20.01 -0.86
N GLN A 151 -9.97 -18.95 -0.20
CA GLN A 151 -11.37 -18.56 -0.21
C GLN A 151 -11.62 -17.57 -1.38
N TRP A 152 -12.47 -17.96 -2.34
CA TRP A 152 -12.74 -17.18 -3.55
C TRP A 152 -13.22 -15.74 -3.27
N TRP A 153 -14.02 -15.53 -2.22
CA TRP A 153 -14.52 -14.20 -1.84
C TRP A 153 -13.42 -13.29 -1.29
N MET A 154 -12.40 -13.87 -0.63
CA MET A 154 -11.23 -13.13 -0.18
C MET A 154 -10.40 -12.66 -1.38
N VAL A 155 -10.16 -13.54 -2.36
CA VAL A 155 -9.51 -13.19 -3.63
C VAL A 155 -10.26 -12.05 -4.32
N LEU A 156 -11.60 -12.14 -4.41
CA LEU A 156 -12.42 -11.09 -5.01
C LEU A 156 -12.31 -9.76 -4.25
N LEU A 157 -12.37 -9.79 -2.91
CA LEU A 157 -12.22 -8.60 -2.06
C LEU A 157 -10.89 -7.90 -2.32
N TYR A 158 -9.79 -8.67 -2.29
CA TYR A 158 -8.45 -8.12 -2.53
C TYR A 158 -8.24 -7.68 -3.98
N ALA A 159 -8.81 -8.36 -4.96
CA ALA A 159 -8.75 -7.94 -6.36
C ALA A 159 -9.42 -6.57 -6.56
N VAL A 160 -10.61 -6.37 -6.01
CA VAL A 160 -11.30 -5.07 -6.04
C VAL A 160 -10.51 -4.01 -5.29
N TRP A 161 -9.96 -4.36 -4.12
CA TRP A 161 -9.09 -3.46 -3.37
C TRP A 161 -7.85 -3.06 -4.16
N MET A 162 -7.19 -4.00 -4.82
CA MET A 162 -5.99 -3.72 -5.63
C MET A 162 -6.30 -2.80 -6.81
N VAL A 163 -7.47 -2.88 -7.43
CA VAL A 163 -7.89 -1.89 -8.43
C VAL A 163 -7.96 -0.49 -7.81
N ALA A 164 -8.56 -0.35 -6.63
CA ALA A 164 -8.66 0.94 -5.93
C ALA A 164 -7.26 1.47 -5.53
N VAL A 165 -6.38 0.60 -5.01
CA VAL A 165 -4.97 0.92 -4.69
C VAL A 165 -4.24 1.44 -5.93
N CYS A 166 -4.33 0.73 -7.06
CA CYS A 166 -3.65 1.09 -8.31
C CYS A 166 -4.14 2.42 -8.89
N MET A 167 -5.44 2.68 -8.84
CA MET A 167 -6.00 3.97 -9.24
C MET A 167 -5.51 5.11 -8.34
N HIS A 168 -5.43 4.86 -7.03
CA HIS A 168 -4.93 5.82 -6.06
C HIS A 168 -3.44 6.11 -6.28
N ILE A 169 -2.62 5.07 -6.44
CA ILE A 169 -1.18 5.18 -6.70
C ILE A 169 -0.92 5.88 -8.02
N ARG A 170 -1.62 5.51 -9.10
CA ARG A 170 -1.45 6.16 -10.40
C ARG A 170 -1.63 7.68 -10.30
N HIS A 171 -2.69 8.12 -9.63
CA HIS A 171 -2.92 9.55 -9.43
C HIS A 171 -1.92 10.14 -8.44
N GLY A 172 -1.68 9.46 -7.31
CA GLY A 172 -0.80 9.92 -6.23
C GLY A 172 0.65 10.06 -6.68
N PHE A 173 1.18 9.12 -7.45
CA PHE A 173 2.53 9.18 -8.01
C PHE A 173 2.71 10.42 -8.88
N TRP A 174 1.85 10.58 -9.88
CA TRP A 174 1.92 11.76 -10.75
C TRP A 174 1.79 13.06 -9.96
N SER A 175 0.82 13.13 -9.05
CA SER A 175 0.56 14.31 -8.22
C SER A 175 1.72 14.66 -7.28
N ALA A 176 2.39 13.64 -6.71
CA ALA A 176 3.54 13.85 -5.84
C ALA A 176 4.69 14.52 -6.60
N PHE A 177 5.05 14.02 -7.77
CA PHE A 177 6.09 14.62 -8.60
C PHE A 177 5.69 15.98 -9.16
N ALA A 178 4.41 16.19 -9.49
CA ALA A 178 3.90 17.49 -9.87
C ALA A 178 4.04 18.51 -8.72
N THR A 179 3.74 18.11 -7.49
CA THR A 179 3.90 18.95 -6.28
C THR A 179 5.37 19.28 -6.00
N LEU A 180 6.29 18.38 -6.33
CA LEU A 180 7.74 18.57 -6.20
C LEU A 180 8.34 19.35 -7.38
N GLY A 181 7.54 19.81 -8.33
CA GLY A 181 7.99 20.64 -9.44
C GLY A 181 8.57 19.88 -10.63
N ALA A 182 8.40 18.58 -10.72
CA ALA A 182 8.96 17.76 -11.80
C ALA A 182 8.17 17.80 -13.13
N ASN A 183 7.00 18.46 -13.18
CA ASN A 183 6.10 18.49 -14.33
C ASN A 183 6.31 19.71 -15.27
N THR A 184 7.55 20.15 -15.41
CA THR A 184 7.93 21.44 -16.05
C THR A 184 7.71 21.50 -17.57
N SER A 185 7.68 20.36 -18.25
CA SER A 185 7.52 20.30 -19.72
C SER A 185 6.47 19.27 -20.15
N ALA A 186 6.03 19.33 -21.39
CA ALA A 186 5.13 18.33 -21.97
C ALA A 186 5.76 16.93 -21.94
N LYS A 187 7.06 16.83 -22.23
CA LYS A 187 7.82 15.56 -22.17
C LYS A 187 7.89 15.02 -20.74
N ALA A 188 8.20 15.88 -19.74
CA ALA A 188 8.23 15.48 -18.34
C ALA A 188 6.87 14.97 -17.87
N ARG A 189 5.77 15.63 -18.21
CA ARG A 189 4.42 15.18 -17.91
C ARG A 189 4.07 13.83 -18.53
N ALA A 190 4.48 13.58 -19.78
CA ALA A 190 4.26 12.31 -20.45
C ALA A 190 5.03 11.18 -19.77
N ILE A 191 6.32 11.40 -19.43
CA ILE A 191 7.16 10.44 -18.72
C ILE A 191 6.55 10.12 -17.34
N LEU A 192 6.21 11.13 -16.54
CA LEU A 192 5.62 10.93 -15.21
C LEU A 192 4.30 10.15 -15.27
N ASN A 193 3.47 10.42 -16.28
CA ASN A 193 2.24 9.65 -16.47
C ASN A 193 2.52 8.19 -16.87
N GLY A 194 3.52 7.94 -17.71
CA GLY A 194 3.98 6.60 -18.06
C GLY A 194 4.51 5.85 -16.82
N CYS A 195 5.37 6.48 -16.02
CA CYS A 195 5.88 5.91 -14.76
C CYS A 195 4.75 5.62 -13.76
N ALA A 196 3.76 6.51 -13.65
CA ALA A 196 2.60 6.31 -12.77
C ALA A 196 1.79 5.07 -13.16
N TRP A 197 1.58 4.84 -14.46
CA TRP A 197 0.96 3.62 -14.97
C TRP A 197 1.83 2.39 -14.76
N ALA A 198 3.14 2.48 -15.03
CA ALA A 198 4.06 1.37 -14.84
C ALA A 198 4.07 0.89 -13.37
N VAL A 199 4.21 1.81 -12.41
CA VAL A 199 4.18 1.49 -10.97
C VAL A 199 2.84 0.84 -10.58
N ALA A 200 1.72 1.41 -11.01
CA ALA A 200 0.40 0.87 -10.71
C ALA A 200 0.22 -0.55 -11.28
N LEU A 201 0.63 -0.80 -12.52
CA LEU A 201 0.52 -2.11 -13.17
C LEU A 201 1.48 -3.15 -12.55
N ILE A 202 2.71 -2.76 -12.22
CA ILE A 202 3.67 -3.64 -11.55
C ILE A 202 3.09 -4.10 -10.21
N LEU A 203 2.52 -3.20 -9.42
CA LEU A 203 1.90 -3.55 -8.15
C LEU A 203 0.65 -4.41 -8.33
N TYR A 204 -0.22 -4.07 -9.30
CA TYR A 204 -1.41 -4.87 -9.56
C TYR A 204 -1.05 -6.30 -9.96
N ILE A 205 -0.21 -6.44 -10.97
CA ILE A 205 0.23 -7.75 -11.44
C ILE A 205 0.97 -8.50 -10.33
N GLY A 206 1.93 -7.82 -9.67
CA GLY A 206 2.74 -8.41 -8.61
C GLY A 206 1.92 -8.99 -7.47
N PHE A 207 0.85 -8.33 -7.02
CA PHE A 207 -0.01 -8.85 -5.96
C PHE A 207 -1.08 -9.83 -6.46
N MET A 208 -1.53 -9.73 -7.72
CA MET A 208 -2.61 -10.59 -8.22
C MET A 208 -2.12 -11.94 -8.75
N ILE A 209 -0.83 -12.11 -8.99
CA ILE A 209 -0.25 -13.42 -9.39
C ILE A 209 0.20 -14.27 -8.19
N MET A 210 0.18 -13.70 -6.97
CA MET A 210 0.48 -14.38 -5.72
C MET A 210 -0.76 -15.04 -5.16
#